data_c08ac7d3ae3dd1462a00deb019b505c2
#
_entry.id   c08ac7d3ae3dd1462a00deb019b505c2
#
_cell.length_a   1.000
_cell.length_b   1.000
_cell.length_c   1.000
_cell.angle_alpha   90.00
_cell.angle_beta   90.00
_cell.angle_gamma   90.00
#
_symmetry.space_group_name_H-M   'P 1'
#
loop_
_entity.id
_entity.type
_entity.pdbx_description
1 polymer ?
#
loop_
_entity_poly.entity_id
_entity_poly.type
_entity_poly.pdbx_seq_one_letter_code
_entity_poly.pdbx_strand_id
1 'polypeptide(L)'
;MRATGCSVAPASWEILPLDDVCMRITSGGTPSRRAPEFFIGGTIPWVKTQELLDGWIDDTEEHITLDAVKNSSAKILPEQTVLVAMYGATVGQLGMLRRPMSCNQACCAFIVDKSKADFRYLYYQLLNHRHQLKELSTGAAQQNLSGTMLKAYQLPFPKVETQGRIADVLASLDNKIELNRRMNETLEAMARALFRSWFVDFDPVRAKSEGRPTGLPADLDTLFPSEFEDSPLGE
;
A
#
# COMPACT_ATOMS: atom_id res chain seq x y z
N MET A 1 0.75 -5.38 32.89
CA MET A 1 -0.04 -6.47 32.28
C MET A 1 0.77 -7.04 31.13
N ARG A 2 1.22 -8.30 31.24
CA ARG A 2 1.92 -8.98 30.13
C ARG A 2 0.88 -9.33 29.07
N ALA A 3 0.97 -8.74 27.90
CA ALA A 3 0.19 -9.15 26.74
C ALA A 3 0.70 -10.52 26.26
N THR A 4 0.16 -11.60 26.83
CA THR A 4 0.45 -12.98 26.46
C THR A 4 -0.40 -13.38 25.26
N GLY A 5 -0.04 -12.89 24.10
CA GLY A 5 -0.51 -13.35 22.80
C GLY A 5 0.62 -13.88 21.93
N CYS A 6 1.70 -14.36 22.53
CA CYS A 6 2.84 -14.90 21.80
C CYS A 6 2.58 -16.35 21.43
N SER A 7 2.08 -16.61 20.22
CA SER A 7 2.19 -17.92 19.59
C SER A 7 3.67 -18.28 19.46
N VAL A 8 4.08 -19.31 20.20
CA VAL A 8 5.27 -20.15 20.06
C VAL A 8 6.43 -19.54 19.24
N ALA A 9 7.03 -18.45 19.71
CA ALA A 9 8.34 -18.05 19.23
C ALA A 9 9.36 -19.06 19.77
N PRO A 10 10.34 -19.52 18.98
CA PRO A 10 11.42 -20.37 19.48
C PRO A 10 12.10 -19.72 20.69
N ALA A 11 12.50 -20.51 21.69
CA ALA A 11 13.11 -20.02 22.92
C ALA A 11 14.42 -19.20 22.71
N SER A 12 14.97 -19.26 21.51
CA SER A 12 16.18 -18.52 21.10
C SER A 12 15.90 -17.11 20.57
N TRP A 13 14.62 -16.69 20.47
CA TRP A 13 14.26 -15.35 19.99
C TRP A 13 14.13 -14.40 21.17
N GLU A 14 14.69 -13.21 21.02
CA GLU A 14 14.60 -12.17 22.04
C GLU A 14 13.26 -11.43 21.92
N ILE A 15 12.59 -11.22 23.04
CA ILE A 15 11.35 -10.41 23.09
C ILE A 15 11.78 -8.97 23.39
N LEU A 16 11.68 -8.10 22.42
CA LEU A 16 12.13 -6.71 22.51
C LEU A 16 10.99 -5.73 22.29
N PRO A 17 10.95 -4.60 23.01
CA PRO A 17 10.05 -3.51 22.71
C PRO A 17 10.46 -2.84 21.37
N LEU A 18 9.48 -2.30 20.65
CA LEU A 18 9.74 -1.67 19.33
C LEU A 18 10.69 -0.46 19.43
N ASP A 19 10.72 0.24 20.56
CA ASP A 19 11.64 1.36 20.78
C ASP A 19 13.11 0.92 20.77
N ASP A 20 13.40 -0.32 21.17
CA ASP A 20 14.76 -0.85 21.21
C ASP A 20 15.32 -1.23 19.83
N VAL A 21 14.45 -1.54 18.87
CA VAL A 21 14.83 -1.95 17.51
C VAL A 21 14.68 -0.84 16.46
N CYS A 22 14.20 0.33 16.87
CA CYS A 22 14.04 1.50 16.01
C CYS A 22 15.01 2.61 16.39
N MET A 23 15.60 3.27 15.40
CA MET A 23 16.31 4.52 15.59
C MET A 23 15.38 5.62 16.08
N ARG A 24 14.13 5.61 15.59
CA ARG A 24 13.12 6.60 15.95
C ARG A 24 11.72 6.07 15.66
N ILE A 25 10.81 6.28 16.61
CA ILE A 25 9.36 6.11 16.43
C ILE A 25 8.72 7.48 16.60
N THR A 26 7.96 7.92 15.62
CA THR A 26 7.37 9.27 15.61
C THR A 26 6.03 9.27 14.86
N SER A 27 5.15 10.21 15.17
CA SER A 27 3.99 10.49 14.34
C SER A 27 4.34 11.51 13.26
N GLY A 28 3.57 11.48 12.18
CA GLY A 28 3.60 12.51 11.16
C GLY A 28 2.98 13.84 11.61
N GLY A 29 2.67 14.69 10.66
CA GLY A 29 2.04 15.98 10.90
C GLY A 29 1.17 16.42 9.72
N THR A 30 0.20 17.30 10.00
CA THR A 30 -0.70 17.85 9.00
C THR A 30 -0.40 19.35 8.85
N PRO A 31 0.07 19.77 7.66
CA PRO A 31 0.16 21.20 7.35
C PRO A 31 -1.22 21.86 7.38
N SER A 32 -1.24 23.15 7.69
CA SER A 32 -2.51 23.89 7.75
C SER A 32 -3.23 23.87 6.39
N ARG A 33 -4.47 23.40 6.37
CA ARG A 33 -5.33 23.46 5.17
C ARG A 33 -5.75 24.88 4.79
N ARG A 34 -5.54 25.87 5.68
CA ARG A 34 -5.78 27.29 5.40
C ARG A 34 -4.65 27.95 4.60
N ALA A 35 -3.57 27.23 4.38
CA ALA A 35 -2.40 27.64 3.60
C ALA A 35 -2.28 26.77 2.33
N PRO A 36 -3.01 27.11 1.23
CA PRO A 36 -3.00 26.32 0.00
C PRO A 36 -1.60 26.16 -0.60
N GLU A 37 -0.70 27.13 -0.38
CA GLU A 37 0.70 27.12 -0.78
C GLU A 37 1.50 25.94 -0.21
N PHE A 38 1.02 25.31 0.85
CA PHE A 38 1.64 24.10 1.41
C PHE A 38 1.37 22.83 0.58
N PHE A 39 0.39 22.89 -0.33
CA PHE A 39 -0.05 21.75 -1.14
C PHE A 39 0.14 22.01 -2.64
N ILE A 40 -0.12 23.23 -3.11
CA ILE A 40 -0.01 23.61 -4.53
C ILE A 40 1.46 23.51 -4.97
N GLY A 41 1.73 22.70 -6.00
CA GLY A 41 3.08 22.44 -6.48
C GLY A 41 3.94 21.60 -5.55
N GLY A 42 3.30 20.89 -4.59
CA GLY A 42 3.97 19.95 -3.70
C GLY A 42 4.66 18.82 -4.46
N THR A 43 5.85 18.44 -4.03
CA THR A 43 6.64 17.35 -4.61
C THR A 43 6.95 16.22 -3.62
N ILE A 44 6.61 16.43 -2.34
CA ILE A 44 6.82 15.46 -1.27
C ILE A 44 5.51 14.71 -1.06
N PRO A 45 5.43 13.39 -1.33
CA PRO A 45 4.23 12.62 -1.06
C PRO A 45 3.85 12.70 0.41
N TRP A 46 2.56 12.86 0.68
CA TRP A 46 2.05 13.00 2.04
C TRP A 46 0.97 11.95 2.33
N VAL A 47 1.40 10.88 2.99
CA VAL A 47 0.59 9.69 3.26
C VAL A 47 -0.51 9.99 4.29
N LYS A 48 -1.74 9.64 3.93
CA LYS A 48 -2.91 9.60 4.82
C LYS A 48 -3.20 8.15 5.23
N THR A 49 -3.86 7.93 6.36
CA THR A 49 -4.11 6.56 6.86
C THR A 49 -4.93 5.68 5.92
N GLN A 50 -5.77 6.27 5.06
CA GLN A 50 -6.53 5.53 4.05
C GLN A 50 -5.68 4.99 2.90
N GLU A 51 -4.45 5.49 2.75
CA GLU A 51 -3.48 5.01 1.76
C GLU A 51 -2.59 3.86 2.30
N LEU A 52 -2.77 3.48 3.57
CA LEU A 52 -2.12 2.32 4.16
C LEU A 52 -2.92 1.06 3.76
N LEU A 53 -2.56 0.45 2.65
CA LEU A 53 -3.25 -0.68 2.02
C LEU A 53 -2.46 -2.00 2.16
N ASP A 54 -1.58 -2.10 3.15
CA ASP A 54 -0.71 -3.25 3.40
C ASP A 54 0.24 -3.54 2.23
N GLY A 55 1.39 -2.91 2.26
CA GLY A 55 2.41 -3.07 1.23
C GLY A 55 3.27 -1.83 1.06
N TRP A 56 3.88 -1.73 -0.12
CA TRP A 56 4.68 -0.59 -0.50
C TRP A 56 3.82 0.60 -0.92
N ILE A 57 4.24 1.79 -0.48
CA ILE A 57 3.67 3.06 -0.92
C ILE A 57 4.68 3.69 -1.87
N ASP A 58 4.31 3.76 -3.14
CA ASP A 58 5.14 4.33 -4.21
C ASP A 58 4.89 5.82 -4.37
N ASP A 59 3.62 6.25 -4.22
CA ASP A 59 3.18 7.64 -4.30
C ASP A 59 1.88 7.84 -3.51
N THR A 60 1.40 9.08 -3.39
CA THR A 60 0.20 9.47 -2.66
C THR A 60 -0.68 10.39 -3.50
N GLU A 61 -1.96 10.45 -3.16
CA GLU A 61 -2.92 11.36 -3.80
C GLU A 61 -2.52 12.83 -3.61
N GLU A 62 -2.05 13.16 -2.41
CA GLU A 62 -1.67 14.52 -2.05
C GLU A 62 -0.17 14.64 -1.82
N HIS A 63 0.38 15.77 -2.25
CA HIS A 63 1.77 16.13 -2.03
C HIS A 63 1.86 17.43 -1.25
N ILE A 64 2.95 17.61 -0.51
CA ILE A 64 3.24 18.85 0.22
C ILE A 64 4.54 19.47 -0.25
N THR A 65 4.68 20.77 -0.03
CA THR A 65 5.88 21.51 -0.37
C THR A 65 6.94 21.42 0.74
N LEU A 66 8.20 21.77 0.41
CA LEU A 66 9.25 21.92 1.42
C LEU A 66 8.91 22.97 2.47
N ASP A 67 8.18 24.03 2.08
CA ASP A 67 7.73 25.07 3.00
C ASP A 67 6.68 24.53 3.98
N ALA A 68 5.83 23.61 3.56
CA ALA A 68 4.92 22.91 4.46
C ALA A 68 5.69 22.14 5.53
N VAL A 69 6.78 21.46 5.16
CA VAL A 69 7.63 20.73 6.13
C VAL A 69 8.32 21.66 7.11
N LYS A 70 8.83 22.82 6.63
CA LYS A 70 9.52 23.80 7.48
C LYS A 70 8.60 24.53 8.45
N ASN A 71 7.35 24.79 8.03
CA ASN A 71 6.40 25.64 8.74
C ASN A 71 5.24 24.86 9.38
N SER A 72 5.37 23.54 9.53
CA SER A 72 4.37 22.70 10.20
C SER A 72 5.02 21.59 11.02
N SER A 73 4.18 20.71 11.58
CA SER A 73 4.64 19.48 12.27
C SER A 73 4.96 18.32 11.31
N ALA A 74 4.76 18.49 10.01
CA ALA A 74 5.10 17.49 9.00
C ALA A 74 6.62 17.23 8.98
N LYS A 75 6.99 15.98 8.71
CA LYS A 75 8.39 15.53 8.72
C LYS A 75 8.65 14.71 7.48
N ILE A 76 9.83 14.82 6.90
CA ILE A 76 10.28 13.89 5.88
C ILE A 76 10.80 12.64 6.59
N LEU A 77 10.20 11.52 6.26
CA LEU A 77 10.58 10.18 6.71
C LEU A 77 11.44 9.53 5.62
N PRO A 78 12.49 8.80 5.97
CA PRO A 78 13.33 8.12 4.99
C PRO A 78 12.56 6.97 4.30
N GLU A 79 13.08 6.51 3.18
CA GLU A 79 12.67 5.24 2.58
C GLU A 79 12.77 4.08 3.58
N GLN A 80 12.04 2.99 3.35
CA GLN A 80 12.03 1.81 4.24
C GLN A 80 11.45 2.09 5.64
N THR A 81 10.80 3.25 5.84
CA THR A 81 10.02 3.51 7.06
C THR A 81 8.73 2.68 7.02
N VAL A 82 8.43 1.99 8.12
CA VAL A 82 7.15 1.29 8.30
C VAL A 82 6.16 2.23 8.94
N LEU A 83 4.95 2.33 8.38
CA LEU A 83 3.85 3.14 8.88
C LEU A 83 2.74 2.25 9.47
N VAL A 84 2.13 2.70 10.57
CA VAL A 84 0.96 2.08 11.19
C VAL A 84 -0.11 3.16 11.40
N ALA A 85 -1.34 2.90 10.98
CA ALA A 85 -2.48 3.76 11.31
C ALA A 85 -2.84 3.63 12.77
N MET A 86 -2.92 4.76 13.47
CA MET A 86 -3.21 4.81 14.91
C MET A 86 -4.69 5.05 15.23
N TYR A 87 -5.47 5.63 14.31
CA TYR A 87 -6.82 6.13 14.60
C TYR A 87 -7.86 5.68 13.57
N GLY A 88 -9.12 5.66 14.00
CA GLY A 88 -10.28 5.49 13.14
C GLY A 88 -10.46 4.07 12.58
N ALA A 89 -11.21 3.97 11.49
CA ALA A 89 -11.53 2.69 10.84
C ALA A 89 -10.30 1.96 10.29
N THR A 90 -9.20 2.67 10.06
CA THR A 90 -7.95 2.14 9.50
C THR A 90 -6.95 1.69 10.57
N VAL A 91 -7.30 1.74 11.86
CA VAL A 91 -6.40 1.30 12.95
C VAL A 91 -5.75 -0.04 12.65
N GLY A 92 -4.41 -0.09 12.76
CA GLY A 92 -3.62 -1.27 12.51
C GLY A 92 -3.36 -1.58 11.03
N GLN A 93 -3.80 -0.74 10.08
CA GLN A 93 -3.33 -0.82 8.70
C GLN A 93 -1.88 -0.35 8.59
N LEU A 94 -1.15 -0.94 7.66
CA LEU A 94 0.29 -0.81 7.53
C LEU A 94 0.68 -0.31 6.15
N GLY A 95 1.88 0.25 6.05
CA GLY A 95 2.53 0.58 4.79
C GLY A 95 4.05 0.69 4.95
N MET A 96 4.78 0.54 3.86
CA MET A 96 6.24 0.72 3.80
C MET A 96 6.57 1.79 2.76
N LEU A 97 7.39 2.75 3.10
CA LEU A 97 7.76 3.83 2.18
C LEU A 97 8.81 3.36 1.17
N ARG A 98 8.52 3.48 -0.13
CA ARG A 98 9.47 3.16 -1.21
C ARG A 98 10.54 4.24 -1.40
N ARG A 99 10.19 5.48 -1.09
CA ARG A 99 11.04 6.68 -1.19
C ARG A 99 10.79 7.62 0.00
N PRO A 100 11.61 8.64 0.20
CA PRO A 100 11.33 9.62 1.25
C PRO A 100 9.97 10.28 1.06
N MET A 101 9.12 10.26 2.11
CA MET A 101 7.76 10.79 2.13
C MET A 101 7.44 11.45 3.46
N SER A 102 6.35 12.17 3.54
CA SER A 102 5.75 12.63 4.79
C SER A 102 4.48 11.83 5.08
N CYS A 103 3.94 11.95 6.31
CA CYS A 103 2.64 11.37 6.63
C CYS A 103 1.86 12.27 7.58
N ASN A 104 0.56 12.03 7.71
CA ASN A 104 -0.28 12.77 8.65
C ASN A 104 -0.04 12.32 10.10
N GLN A 105 -0.59 13.06 11.07
CA GLN A 105 -0.43 12.75 12.49
C GLN A 105 -1.10 11.45 12.94
N ALA A 106 -1.98 10.88 12.13
CA ALA A 106 -2.67 9.62 12.43
C ALA A 106 -1.82 8.38 12.06
N CYS A 107 -0.67 8.58 11.40
CA CYS A 107 0.31 7.55 11.12
C CYS A 107 1.43 7.58 12.16
N CYS A 108 1.77 6.41 12.71
CA CYS A 108 3.01 6.19 13.46
C CYS A 108 4.06 5.62 12.52
N ALA A 109 5.24 6.24 12.50
CA ALA A 109 6.36 5.90 11.65
C ALA A 109 7.47 5.23 12.45
N PHE A 110 7.91 4.06 12.00
CA PHE A 110 8.99 3.28 12.58
C PHE A 110 10.20 3.34 11.65
N ILE A 111 11.24 4.05 12.06
CA ILE A 111 12.51 4.12 11.37
C ILE A 111 13.42 3.10 12.05
N VAL A 112 13.62 1.96 11.42
CA VAL A 112 14.30 0.80 12.00
C VAL A 112 15.80 1.01 12.08
N ASP A 113 16.42 0.56 13.16
CA ASP A 113 17.86 0.43 13.26
C ASP A 113 18.31 -0.85 12.53
N LYS A 114 18.94 -0.68 11.37
CA LYS A 114 19.37 -1.79 10.50
C LYS A 114 20.38 -2.74 11.17
N SER A 115 21.05 -2.30 12.23
CA SER A 115 21.94 -3.17 13.00
C SER A 115 21.19 -4.12 13.93
N LYS A 116 19.91 -3.84 14.22
CA LYS A 116 19.08 -4.57 15.18
C LYS A 116 17.92 -5.30 14.52
N ALA A 117 17.35 -4.73 13.44
CA ALA A 117 16.20 -5.33 12.77
C ALA A 117 16.16 -5.05 11.26
N ASP A 118 15.51 -5.95 10.51
CA ASP A 118 15.09 -5.75 9.14
C ASP A 118 13.70 -5.08 9.15
N PHE A 119 13.53 -3.97 8.44
CA PHE A 119 12.27 -3.21 8.41
C PHE A 119 11.11 -4.03 7.81
N ARG A 120 11.39 -4.96 6.86
CA ARG A 120 10.37 -5.86 6.27
C ARG A 120 9.94 -6.89 7.30
N TYR A 121 10.88 -7.41 8.10
CA TYR A 121 10.56 -8.30 9.20
C TYR A 121 9.66 -7.62 10.22
N LEU A 122 9.99 -6.37 10.62
CA LEU A 122 9.14 -5.57 11.49
C LEU A 122 7.73 -5.40 10.89
N TYR A 123 7.64 -5.07 9.61
CA TYR A 123 6.37 -4.95 8.89
C TYR A 123 5.54 -6.24 9.01
N TYR A 124 6.12 -7.41 8.70
CA TYR A 124 5.41 -8.70 8.79
C TYR A 124 5.04 -9.07 10.23
N GLN A 125 5.86 -8.75 11.20
CA GLN A 125 5.53 -8.94 12.61
C GLN A 125 4.32 -8.07 13.01
N LEU A 126 4.30 -6.82 12.65
CA LEU A 126 3.17 -5.92 12.92
C LEU A 126 1.90 -6.38 12.20
N LEU A 127 2.04 -6.86 10.96
CA LEU A 127 0.93 -7.43 10.18
C LEU A 127 0.33 -8.66 10.88
N ASN A 128 1.17 -9.57 11.33
CA ASN A 128 0.77 -10.77 12.07
C ASN A 128 0.11 -10.45 13.42
N HIS A 129 0.54 -9.35 14.06
CA HIS A 129 0.03 -8.91 15.37
C HIS A 129 -1.07 -7.84 15.25
N ARG A 130 -1.63 -7.62 14.07
CA ARG A 130 -2.67 -6.59 13.83
C ARG A 130 -3.88 -6.73 14.74
N HIS A 131 -4.33 -7.96 14.99
CA HIS A 131 -5.48 -8.21 15.85
C HIS A 131 -5.21 -7.73 17.28
N GLN A 132 -4.06 -8.08 17.82
CA GLN A 132 -3.63 -7.66 19.15
C GLN A 132 -3.44 -6.14 19.24
N LEU A 133 -2.91 -5.50 18.20
CA LEU A 133 -2.82 -4.04 18.13
C LEU A 133 -4.21 -3.38 18.15
N LYS A 134 -5.17 -3.95 17.43
CA LYS A 134 -6.56 -3.47 17.47
C LYS A 134 -7.20 -3.65 18.83
N GLU A 135 -6.99 -4.78 19.50
CA GLU A 135 -7.48 -5.02 20.86
C GLU A 135 -6.90 -4.01 21.87
N LEU A 136 -5.61 -3.67 21.76
CA LEU A 136 -5.00 -2.63 22.57
C LEU A 136 -5.66 -1.26 22.37
N SER A 137 -6.13 -0.97 21.15
CA SER A 137 -6.83 0.28 20.85
C SER A 137 -8.21 0.35 21.47
N THR A 138 -8.92 -0.80 21.60
CA THR A 138 -10.28 -0.86 22.14
C THR A 138 -10.35 -0.84 23.67
N GLY A 139 -9.25 -1.21 24.35
CA GLY A 139 -9.14 -1.17 25.81
C GLY A 139 -8.93 0.23 26.40
N ALA A 140 -8.70 1.26 25.58
CA ALA A 140 -8.56 2.65 26.00
C ALA A 140 -9.93 3.37 25.91
N ALA A 141 -10.13 4.44 26.70
CA ALA A 141 -11.35 5.26 26.66
C ALA A 141 -11.65 5.88 25.28
N GLN A 142 -10.69 5.93 24.39
CA GLN A 142 -10.82 6.17 22.94
C GLN A 142 -10.16 5.04 22.20
N GLN A 143 -10.78 4.53 21.12
CA GLN A 143 -10.28 3.45 20.27
C GLN A 143 -9.07 3.90 19.43
N ASN A 144 -7.97 4.23 20.10
CA ASN A 144 -6.77 4.78 19.45
C ASN A 144 -5.52 4.08 19.98
N LEU A 145 -4.60 3.73 19.07
CA LEU A 145 -3.22 3.41 19.43
C LEU A 145 -2.47 4.71 19.75
N SER A 146 -1.68 4.70 20.80
CA SER A 146 -0.77 5.81 21.11
C SER A 146 0.66 5.46 20.70
N GLY A 147 1.46 6.48 20.41
CA GLY A 147 2.89 6.28 20.15
C GLY A 147 3.62 5.61 21.32
N THR A 148 3.22 5.91 22.58
CA THR A 148 3.79 5.27 23.78
C THR A 148 3.45 3.79 23.85
N MET A 149 2.21 3.41 23.52
CA MET A 149 1.81 1.99 23.48
C MET A 149 2.58 1.23 22.42
N LEU A 150 2.73 1.82 21.23
CA LEU A 150 3.48 1.23 20.13
C LEU A 150 4.97 1.09 20.46
N LYS A 151 5.59 2.07 21.09
CA LYS A 151 6.98 2.00 21.56
C LYS A 151 7.22 0.85 22.53
N ALA A 152 6.31 0.66 23.49
CA ALA A 152 6.39 -0.38 24.52
C ALA A 152 5.92 -1.76 24.02
N TYR A 153 5.37 -1.86 22.81
CA TYR A 153 4.86 -3.11 22.28
C TYR A 153 6.01 -4.08 22.02
N GLN A 154 5.89 -5.30 22.55
CA GLN A 154 6.95 -6.30 22.50
C GLN A 154 6.70 -7.31 21.40
N LEU A 155 7.71 -7.57 20.59
CA LEU A 155 7.72 -8.56 19.52
C LEU A 155 8.94 -9.48 19.62
N PRO A 156 8.86 -10.71 19.07
CA PRO A 156 9.99 -11.62 19.02
C PRO A 156 10.93 -11.26 17.85
N PHE A 157 12.22 -11.12 18.16
CA PHE A 157 13.26 -10.84 17.17
C PHE A 157 14.34 -11.93 17.20
N PRO A 158 14.51 -12.72 16.11
CA PRO A 158 15.69 -13.54 15.90
C PRO A 158 16.90 -12.65 15.51
N LYS A 159 18.06 -13.28 15.30
CA LYS A 159 19.21 -12.58 14.72
C LYS A 159 18.84 -11.92 13.38
N VAL A 160 19.43 -10.74 13.09
CA VAL A 160 19.09 -9.92 11.90
C VAL A 160 19.17 -10.71 10.59
N GLU A 161 20.16 -11.60 10.47
CA GLU A 161 20.27 -12.48 9.30
C GLU A 161 19.04 -13.39 9.12
N THR A 162 18.53 -13.95 10.22
CA THR A 162 17.32 -14.79 10.19
C THR A 162 16.07 -13.95 9.88
N GLN A 163 15.99 -12.72 10.41
CA GLN A 163 14.93 -11.78 10.08
C GLN A 163 14.89 -11.52 8.57
N GLY A 164 16.04 -11.23 7.96
CA GLY A 164 16.16 -11.01 6.52
C GLY A 164 15.69 -12.20 5.71
N ARG A 165 16.10 -13.42 6.06
CA ARG A 165 15.66 -14.66 5.37
C ARG A 165 14.14 -14.87 5.46
N ILE A 166 13.54 -14.64 6.62
CA ILE A 166 12.08 -14.71 6.80
C ILE A 166 11.41 -13.66 5.92
N ALA A 167 11.89 -12.43 5.98
CA ALA A 167 11.36 -11.32 5.19
C ALA A 167 11.48 -11.56 3.67
N ASP A 168 12.58 -12.15 3.20
CA ASP A 168 12.78 -12.47 1.78
C ASP A 168 11.74 -13.47 1.27
N VAL A 169 11.45 -14.52 2.06
CA VAL A 169 10.42 -15.51 1.69
C VAL A 169 9.05 -14.85 1.60
N LEU A 170 8.65 -14.08 2.62
CA LEU A 170 7.36 -13.41 2.67
C LEU A 170 7.22 -12.36 1.56
N ALA A 171 8.27 -11.54 1.34
CA ALA A 171 8.29 -10.55 0.27
C ALA A 171 8.20 -11.18 -1.13
N SER A 172 8.78 -12.36 -1.33
CA SER A 172 8.66 -13.09 -2.60
C SER A 172 7.22 -13.52 -2.89
N LEU A 173 6.47 -13.91 -1.86
CA LEU A 173 5.05 -14.25 -1.96
C LEU A 173 4.20 -13.00 -2.25
N ASP A 174 4.44 -11.90 -1.53
CA ASP A 174 3.73 -10.64 -1.78
C ASP A 174 3.99 -10.11 -3.18
N ASN A 175 5.23 -10.15 -3.65
CA ASN A 175 5.57 -9.77 -5.03
C ASN A 175 4.83 -10.61 -6.07
N LYS A 176 4.66 -11.92 -5.81
CA LYS A 176 3.90 -12.81 -6.71
C LYS A 176 2.41 -12.49 -6.69
N ILE A 177 1.84 -12.20 -5.52
CA ILE A 177 0.44 -11.77 -5.38
C ILE A 177 0.21 -10.47 -6.16
N GLU A 178 1.09 -9.48 -5.99
CA GLU A 178 0.99 -8.20 -6.68
C GLU A 178 1.13 -8.33 -8.20
N LEU A 179 2.08 -9.17 -8.66
CA LEU A 179 2.23 -9.45 -10.09
C LEU A 179 0.97 -10.10 -10.68
N ASN A 180 0.38 -11.07 -9.98
CA ASN A 180 -0.85 -11.71 -10.41
C ASN A 180 -2.02 -10.71 -10.45
N ARG A 181 -2.12 -9.81 -9.47
CA ARG A 181 -3.15 -8.75 -9.47
C ARG A 181 -3.02 -7.85 -10.69
N ARG A 182 -1.82 -7.33 -10.96
CA ARG A 182 -1.57 -6.48 -12.15
C ARG A 182 -1.82 -7.21 -13.46
N MET A 183 -1.48 -8.50 -13.51
CA MET A 183 -1.79 -9.33 -14.69
C MET A 183 -3.30 -9.45 -14.90
N ASN A 184 -4.08 -9.70 -13.84
CA ASN A 184 -5.54 -9.77 -13.93
C ASN A 184 -6.14 -8.43 -14.37
N GLU A 185 -5.70 -7.30 -13.81
CA GLU A 185 -6.15 -5.96 -14.23
C GLU A 185 -5.86 -5.70 -15.71
N THR A 186 -4.68 -6.09 -16.17
CA THR A 186 -4.30 -5.98 -17.60
C THR A 186 -5.18 -6.85 -18.48
N LEU A 187 -5.39 -8.11 -18.11
CA LEU A 187 -6.24 -9.04 -18.87
C LEU A 187 -7.69 -8.57 -18.93
N GLU A 188 -8.23 -8.06 -17.82
CA GLU A 188 -9.57 -7.47 -17.81
C GLU A 188 -9.67 -6.23 -18.71
N ALA A 189 -8.67 -5.33 -18.66
CA ALA A 189 -8.63 -4.17 -19.53
C ALA A 189 -8.56 -4.56 -21.00
N MET A 190 -7.76 -5.57 -21.35
CA MET A 190 -7.70 -6.12 -22.72
C MET A 190 -9.03 -6.73 -23.15
N ALA A 191 -9.67 -7.53 -22.28
CA ALA A 191 -10.98 -8.14 -22.61
C ALA A 191 -12.06 -7.06 -22.83
N ARG A 192 -12.09 -6.02 -21.97
CA ARG A 192 -13.01 -4.89 -22.14
C ARG A 192 -12.75 -4.10 -23.43
N ALA A 193 -11.48 -3.88 -23.78
CA ALA A 193 -11.10 -3.21 -25.02
C ALA A 193 -11.55 -4.01 -26.27
N LEU A 194 -11.30 -5.32 -26.27
CA LEU A 194 -11.75 -6.21 -27.35
C LEU A 194 -13.28 -6.25 -27.46
N PHE A 195 -13.99 -6.39 -26.33
CA PHE A 195 -15.43 -6.38 -26.31
C PHE A 195 -15.99 -5.07 -26.90
N ARG A 196 -15.43 -3.93 -26.47
CA ARG A 196 -15.82 -2.63 -26.99
C ARG A 196 -15.58 -2.51 -28.48
N SER A 197 -14.37 -2.85 -28.94
CA SER A 197 -14.00 -2.80 -30.36
C SER A 197 -14.93 -3.68 -31.23
N TRP A 198 -15.23 -4.90 -30.77
CA TRP A 198 -15.98 -5.88 -31.58
C TRP A 198 -17.49 -5.68 -31.53
N PHE A 199 -18.05 -5.32 -30.35
CA PHE A 199 -19.51 -5.37 -30.10
C PHE A 199 -20.14 -4.00 -29.78
N VAL A 200 -19.34 -2.94 -29.63
CA VAL A 200 -19.84 -1.58 -29.42
C VAL A 200 -19.43 -0.67 -30.57
N ASP A 201 -18.13 -0.66 -30.88
CA ASP A 201 -17.58 0.17 -31.97
C ASP A 201 -17.65 -0.53 -33.34
N PHE A 202 -17.85 -1.86 -33.35
CA PHE A 202 -17.97 -2.72 -34.56
C PHE A 202 -16.77 -2.61 -35.52
N ASP A 203 -15.56 -2.43 -34.97
CA ASP A 203 -14.34 -2.21 -35.75
C ASP A 203 -14.09 -3.29 -36.83
N PRO A 204 -14.29 -4.62 -36.55
CA PRO A 204 -14.11 -5.65 -37.59
C PRO A 204 -15.06 -5.49 -38.76
N VAL A 205 -16.33 -5.16 -38.50
CA VAL A 205 -17.34 -4.97 -39.53
C VAL A 205 -17.03 -3.73 -40.36
N ARG A 206 -16.68 -2.62 -39.71
CA ARG A 206 -16.26 -1.38 -40.38
C ARG A 206 -15.03 -1.60 -41.27
N ALA A 207 -14.02 -2.32 -40.74
CA ALA A 207 -12.83 -2.63 -41.54
C ALA A 207 -13.17 -3.43 -42.79
N LYS A 208 -14.08 -4.43 -42.70
CA LYS A 208 -14.53 -5.21 -43.86
C LYS A 208 -15.31 -4.38 -44.87
N SER A 209 -16.29 -3.59 -44.42
CA SER A 209 -17.08 -2.72 -45.30
C SER A 209 -16.23 -1.69 -46.05
N GLU A 210 -15.12 -1.26 -45.45
CA GLU A 210 -14.15 -0.35 -46.07
C GLU A 210 -13.02 -1.06 -46.86
N GLY A 211 -13.07 -2.39 -46.96
CA GLY A 211 -12.05 -3.19 -47.65
C GLY A 211 -10.68 -3.20 -46.98
N ARG A 212 -10.64 -2.89 -45.68
CA ARG A 212 -9.41 -2.91 -44.85
C ARG A 212 -9.26 -4.27 -44.14
N PRO A 213 -8.02 -4.71 -43.88
CA PRO A 213 -7.81 -5.91 -43.08
C PRO A 213 -8.29 -5.68 -41.64
N THR A 214 -8.98 -6.65 -41.06
CA THR A 214 -9.46 -6.60 -39.66
C THR A 214 -8.36 -6.86 -38.64
N GLY A 215 -7.25 -7.47 -39.04
CA GLY A 215 -6.17 -7.91 -38.14
C GLY A 215 -6.51 -9.12 -37.29
N LEU A 216 -7.71 -9.72 -37.51
CA LEU A 216 -8.13 -10.92 -36.79
C LEU A 216 -7.60 -12.19 -37.45
N PRO A 217 -7.39 -13.29 -36.67
CA PRO A 217 -7.19 -14.62 -37.21
C PRO A 217 -8.37 -15.02 -38.13
N ALA A 218 -8.11 -15.79 -39.19
CA ALA A 218 -9.07 -16.11 -40.22
C ALA A 218 -10.36 -16.80 -39.71
N ASP A 219 -10.22 -17.62 -38.66
CA ASP A 219 -11.35 -18.30 -37.99
C ASP A 219 -12.25 -17.30 -37.26
N LEU A 220 -11.70 -16.30 -36.62
CA LEU A 220 -12.46 -15.23 -35.95
C LEU A 220 -13.01 -14.22 -36.97
N ASP A 221 -12.25 -13.90 -38.01
CA ASP A 221 -12.65 -12.95 -39.02
C ASP A 221 -13.95 -13.40 -39.72
N THR A 222 -14.11 -14.70 -40.02
CA THR A 222 -15.31 -15.24 -40.65
C THR A 222 -16.60 -15.09 -39.83
N LEU A 223 -16.49 -14.87 -38.53
CA LEU A 223 -17.64 -14.70 -37.62
C LEU A 223 -18.30 -13.32 -37.74
N PHE A 224 -17.59 -12.34 -38.27
CA PHE A 224 -18.10 -10.98 -38.42
C PHE A 224 -18.67 -10.75 -39.82
N PRO A 225 -19.85 -10.09 -39.96
CA PRO A 225 -20.42 -9.71 -41.26
C PRO A 225 -19.50 -8.70 -41.97
N SER A 226 -19.68 -8.56 -43.28
CA SER A 226 -18.95 -7.61 -44.12
C SER A 226 -19.64 -6.26 -44.27
N GLU A 227 -20.91 -6.14 -43.87
CA GLU A 227 -21.75 -4.95 -44.03
C GLU A 227 -22.67 -4.78 -42.84
N PHE A 228 -23.08 -3.55 -42.58
CA PHE A 228 -24.13 -3.22 -41.63
C PHE A 228 -25.50 -3.39 -42.27
N GLU A 229 -26.49 -3.83 -41.51
CA GLU A 229 -27.89 -3.95 -41.94
C GLU A 229 -28.77 -3.02 -41.09
N ASP A 230 -29.72 -2.35 -41.73
CA ASP A 230 -30.71 -1.54 -41.03
C ASP A 230 -31.61 -2.41 -40.15
N SER A 231 -31.75 -2.03 -38.91
CA SER A 231 -32.64 -2.68 -37.95
C SER A 231 -33.58 -1.69 -37.27
N PRO A 232 -34.69 -2.16 -36.64
CA PRO A 232 -35.61 -1.30 -35.89
C PRO A 232 -34.92 -0.58 -34.70
N LEU A 233 -33.72 -1.00 -34.34
CA LEU A 233 -32.90 -0.42 -33.25
C LEU A 233 -31.77 0.48 -33.76
N GLY A 234 -31.64 0.69 -35.07
CA GLY A 234 -30.57 1.39 -35.79
C GLY A 234 -29.64 0.44 -36.54
N GLU A 235 -28.57 1.00 -37.18
CA GLU A 235 -27.54 0.22 -37.85
C GLU A 235 -26.80 -0.72 -36.91
#